data_e086215ecdd68591f0dd07566d7f21d1
#
_entry.id   e086215ecdd68591f0dd07566d7f21d1
#
_cell.length_a   1.000
_cell.length_b   1.000
_cell.length_c   1.000
_cell.angle_alpha   90.00
_cell.angle_beta   90.00
_cell.angle_gamma   90.00
#
_symmetry.space_group_name_H-M   'P 1'
#
loop_
_entity.id
_entity.type
_entity.pdbx_description
1 polymer ?
#
loop_
_entity_poly.entity_id
_entity_poly.type
_entity_poly.pdbx_seq_one_letter_code
_entity_poly.pdbx_strand_id
1 'polypeptide(L)'
;MNRDWTVVQDSREKKPLLFPGNIRVLDDKTLPTSKKTVLVRIHTVRETLKTGDYLLKGFEGCSMIERKGSLREIAQNCLTKRDRPRFVDCLKRMKDSCVDPILLLEGTPLEMTRVTKHVPEPAAAVDALMRLLNEYGIRLFLLPTQTASHRRASGEWALRLLIN
;
A
#
# COMPACT_ATOMS: atom_id res chain seq x y z
N MET A 1 10.79 24.04 -12.29
CA MET A 1 11.21 23.65 -10.93
C MET A 1 11.33 22.14 -10.88
N ASN A 2 12.50 21.61 -10.58
CA ASN A 2 12.62 20.18 -10.28
C ASN A 2 11.94 19.96 -8.93
N ARG A 3 10.90 19.14 -8.90
CA ARG A 3 10.25 18.70 -7.65
C ARG A 3 10.95 17.42 -7.20
N ASP A 4 11.43 17.39 -5.97
CA ASP A 4 12.01 16.21 -5.34
C ASP A 4 11.06 15.70 -4.27
N TRP A 5 10.73 14.40 -4.33
CA TRP A 5 9.94 13.74 -3.28
C TRP A 5 10.74 12.61 -2.65
N THR A 6 10.50 12.39 -1.38
CA THR A 6 11.16 11.33 -0.64
C THR A 6 10.12 10.35 -0.14
N VAL A 7 10.20 9.11 -0.61
CA VAL A 7 9.44 7.99 -0.07
C VAL A 7 10.18 7.48 1.17
N VAL A 8 9.48 7.46 2.28
CA VAL A 8 9.94 6.79 3.50
C VAL A 8 9.43 5.35 3.48
N GLN A 9 10.34 4.40 3.61
CA GLN A 9 10.08 2.99 3.70
C GLN A 9 10.40 2.49 5.10
N ASP A 10 9.48 1.73 5.71
CA ASP A 10 9.75 1.13 7.02
C ASP A 10 11.00 0.25 6.97
N SER A 11 11.89 0.46 7.94
CA SER A 11 13.15 -0.29 8.04
C SER A 11 12.94 -1.79 8.29
N ARG A 12 11.79 -2.19 8.82
CA ARG A 12 11.40 -3.59 9.09
C ARG A 12 10.89 -4.33 7.85
N GLU A 13 10.60 -3.59 6.75
CA GLU A 13 10.14 -4.21 5.51
C GLU A 13 11.25 -5.06 4.87
N LYS A 14 11.02 -6.38 4.80
CA LYS A 14 12.01 -7.37 4.32
C LYS A 14 12.08 -7.48 2.81
N LYS A 15 10.96 -7.23 2.12
CA LYS A 15 10.83 -7.33 0.66
C LYS A 15 10.22 -6.06 0.09
N PRO A 16 10.92 -4.93 0.15
CA PRO A 16 10.36 -3.64 -0.22
C PRO A 16 9.96 -3.58 -1.70
N LEU A 17 9.03 -2.69 -2.00
CA LEU A 17 8.74 -2.27 -3.36
C LEU A 17 9.95 -1.55 -3.96
N LEU A 18 10.05 -1.54 -5.28
CA LEU A 18 11.13 -0.88 -6.00
C LEU A 18 10.59 0.42 -6.61
N PHE A 19 10.81 1.53 -5.93
CA PHE A 19 10.39 2.84 -6.42
C PHE A 19 11.27 3.32 -7.55
N PRO A 20 10.69 3.98 -8.61
CA PRO A 20 11.48 4.58 -9.68
C PRO A 20 12.25 5.80 -9.16
N GLY A 21 13.43 6.06 -9.71
CA GLY A 21 14.20 7.29 -9.38
C GLY A 21 13.57 8.58 -9.92
N ASN A 22 12.67 8.46 -10.89
CA ASN A 22 11.93 9.58 -11.47
C ASN A 22 10.53 9.12 -11.89
N ILE A 23 9.56 10.02 -11.82
CA ILE A 23 8.20 9.79 -12.31
C ILE A 23 7.64 11.03 -13.01
N ARG A 24 6.82 10.83 -14.04
CA ARG A 24 6.02 11.91 -14.62
C ARG A 24 4.65 11.93 -13.97
N VAL A 25 4.26 13.09 -13.46
CA VAL A 25 2.95 13.31 -12.83
C VAL A 25 2.25 14.48 -13.51
N LEU A 26 0.92 14.54 -13.39
CA LEU A 26 0.16 15.69 -13.87
C LEU A 26 0.65 16.96 -13.14
N ASP A 27 0.70 18.05 -13.88
CA ASP A 27 0.98 19.35 -13.28
C ASP A 27 -0.33 19.85 -12.63
N ASP A 28 -0.36 19.90 -11.27
CA ASP A 28 -1.54 20.32 -10.48
C ASP A 28 -2.08 21.71 -10.82
N LYS A 29 -1.27 22.53 -11.48
CA LYS A 29 -1.69 23.87 -11.93
C LYS A 29 -2.54 23.85 -13.19
N THR A 30 -2.73 22.67 -13.76
CA THR A 30 -3.50 22.50 -15.00
C THR A 30 -4.78 21.72 -14.72
N LEU A 31 -5.87 22.17 -15.32
CA LEU A 31 -7.16 21.50 -15.26
C LEU A 31 -7.05 20.02 -15.67
N PRO A 32 -7.98 19.14 -15.22
CA PRO A 32 -7.96 17.70 -15.54
C PRO A 32 -7.88 17.36 -17.02
N THR A 33 -8.20 18.30 -17.90
CA THR A 33 -8.10 18.16 -19.36
C THR A 33 -6.69 18.38 -19.90
N SER A 34 -5.76 18.88 -19.07
CA SER A 34 -4.37 19.10 -19.51
C SER A 34 -3.60 17.77 -19.53
N LYS A 35 -2.89 17.56 -20.64
CA LYS A 35 -1.91 16.46 -20.77
C LYS A 35 -0.50 16.85 -20.30
N LYS A 36 -0.35 18.02 -19.68
CA LYS A 36 0.96 18.47 -19.18
C LYS A 36 1.39 17.64 -17.99
N THR A 37 2.59 17.11 -18.07
CA THR A 37 3.22 16.38 -16.97
C THR A 37 4.53 17.05 -16.60
N VAL A 38 4.87 16.98 -15.32
CA VAL A 38 6.17 17.40 -14.81
C VAL A 38 6.98 16.19 -14.38
N LEU A 39 8.28 16.26 -14.54
CA LEU A 39 9.19 15.22 -14.05
C LEU A 39 9.51 15.51 -12.58
N VAL A 40 9.33 14.49 -11.73
CA VAL A 40 9.65 14.53 -10.31
C VAL A 40 10.75 13.51 -10.04
N ARG A 41 11.78 13.91 -9.30
CA ARG A 41 12.80 13.00 -8.80
C ARG A 41 12.34 12.35 -7.51
N ILE A 42 12.58 11.06 -7.39
CA ILE A 42 12.17 10.26 -6.23
C ILE A 42 13.40 9.76 -5.49
N HIS A 43 13.45 10.08 -4.23
CA HIS A 43 14.40 9.53 -3.27
C HIS A 43 13.70 8.49 -2.40
N THR A 44 14.40 7.44 -2.03
CA THR A 44 13.88 6.44 -1.08
C THR A 44 14.81 6.39 0.12
N VAL A 45 14.24 6.54 1.31
CA VAL A 45 14.96 6.43 2.58
C VAL A 45 14.32 5.35 3.45
N ARG A 46 15.12 4.73 4.31
CA ARG A 46 14.65 3.73 5.26
C ARG A 46 14.64 4.34 6.66
N GLU A 47 13.45 4.40 7.26
CA GLU A 47 13.25 4.91 8.62
C GLU A 47 12.28 3.97 9.35
N THR A 48 12.30 3.96 10.68
CA THR A 48 11.32 3.18 11.45
C THR A 48 10.01 3.96 11.53
N LEU A 49 8.96 3.44 10.93
CA LEU A 49 7.64 4.03 10.96
C LEU A 49 6.83 3.51 12.16
N LYS A 50 6.05 4.38 12.80
CA LYS A 50 5.11 3.96 13.86
C LYS A 50 3.95 3.15 13.31
N THR A 51 3.54 3.43 12.07
CA THR A 51 2.40 2.80 11.38
C THR A 51 2.64 2.85 9.88
N GLY A 52 2.17 1.83 9.18
CA GLY A 52 2.35 1.70 7.73
C GLY A 52 3.77 1.27 7.33
N ASP A 53 3.92 0.94 6.08
CA ASP A 53 5.19 0.51 5.48
C ASP A 53 5.79 1.57 4.55
N TYR A 54 4.95 2.46 3.98
CA TYR A 54 5.38 3.52 3.06
C TYR A 54 4.55 4.79 3.26
N LEU A 55 5.24 5.94 3.19
CA LEU A 55 4.64 7.28 3.15
C LEU A 55 5.54 8.25 2.38
N LEU A 56 5.03 9.44 2.09
CA LEU A 56 5.81 10.56 1.56
C LEU A 56 6.27 11.48 2.68
N LYS A 57 7.57 11.76 2.74
CA LYS A 57 8.17 12.67 3.72
C LYS A 57 7.63 14.09 3.54
N GLY A 58 7.16 14.67 4.63
CA GLY A 58 6.49 15.99 4.62
C GLY A 58 5.00 15.94 4.27
N PHE A 59 4.45 14.73 4.00
CA PHE A 59 3.03 14.49 3.69
C PHE A 59 2.45 13.32 4.51
N GLU A 60 2.99 13.09 5.69
CA GLU A 60 2.69 11.93 6.54
C GLU A 60 1.20 11.83 6.90
N GLY A 61 0.52 12.98 7.02
CA GLY A 61 -0.93 13.03 7.28
C GLY A 61 -1.82 12.87 6.05
N CYS A 62 -1.26 12.81 4.82
CA CYS A 62 -2.06 12.70 3.60
C CYS A 62 -2.38 11.24 3.28
N SER A 63 -1.39 10.46 2.90
CA SER A 63 -1.56 9.07 2.49
C SER A 63 -0.51 8.18 3.11
N MET A 64 -0.89 6.96 3.42
CA MET A 64 -0.03 5.93 4.00
C MET A 64 -0.38 4.56 3.44
N ILE A 65 0.62 3.74 3.17
CA ILE A 65 0.43 2.36 2.68
C ILE A 65 0.90 1.37 3.73
N GLU A 66 0.03 0.43 4.09
CA GLU A 66 0.37 -0.83 4.74
C GLU A 66 0.38 -1.92 3.67
N ARG A 67 1.42 -2.74 3.62
CA ARG A 67 1.59 -3.80 2.64
C ARG A 67 1.35 -5.17 3.27
N LYS A 68 0.62 -6.03 2.55
CA LYS A 68 0.41 -7.44 2.89
C LYS A 68 0.86 -8.34 1.74
N GLY A 69 1.72 -9.28 2.03
CA GLY A 69 2.41 -10.07 1.02
C GLY A 69 1.60 -11.23 0.44
N SER A 70 0.43 -11.57 0.98
CA SER A 70 -0.37 -12.69 0.48
C SER A 70 -1.75 -12.80 1.14
N LEU A 71 -2.65 -13.56 0.48
CA LEU A 71 -3.93 -13.96 1.08
C LEU A 71 -3.74 -14.80 2.35
N ARG A 72 -2.67 -15.59 2.44
CA ARG A 72 -2.35 -16.34 3.67
C ARG A 72 -2.12 -15.41 4.85
N GLU A 73 -1.38 -14.34 4.66
CA GLU A 73 -1.16 -13.33 5.70
C GLU A 73 -2.47 -12.65 6.10
N ILE A 74 -3.34 -12.34 5.12
CA ILE A 74 -4.68 -11.79 5.38
C ILE A 74 -5.52 -12.77 6.18
N ALA A 75 -5.55 -14.06 5.82
CA ALA A 75 -6.29 -15.07 6.56
C ALA A 75 -5.81 -15.15 8.02
N GLN A 76 -4.50 -15.13 8.25
CA GLN A 76 -3.94 -15.09 9.62
C GLN A 76 -4.36 -13.82 10.36
N ASN A 77 -4.24 -12.65 9.73
CA ASN A 77 -4.55 -11.37 10.34
C ASN A 77 -6.05 -11.17 10.58
N CYS A 78 -6.93 -11.72 9.75
CA CYS A 78 -8.37 -11.50 9.87
C CYS A 78 -9.11 -12.58 10.64
N LEU A 79 -8.67 -13.86 10.55
CA LEU A 79 -9.44 -15.00 11.04
C LEU A 79 -8.87 -15.62 12.33
N THR A 80 -7.63 -15.32 12.72
CA THR A 80 -7.08 -15.92 13.95
C THR A 80 -7.29 -15.02 15.17
N LYS A 81 -7.64 -15.65 16.31
CA LYS A 81 -7.80 -14.93 17.59
C LYS A 81 -6.52 -14.22 18.03
N ARG A 82 -5.36 -14.77 17.67
CA ARG A 82 -4.05 -14.23 18.05
C ARG A 82 -3.69 -12.96 17.29
N ASP A 83 -3.85 -12.96 15.96
CA ASP A 83 -3.29 -11.91 15.12
C ASP A 83 -4.32 -10.82 14.75
N ARG A 84 -5.63 -11.16 14.82
CA ARG A 84 -6.70 -10.21 14.51
C ARG A 84 -6.67 -8.91 15.35
N PRO A 85 -6.51 -8.94 16.68
CA PRO A 85 -6.48 -7.71 17.47
C PRO A 85 -5.36 -6.77 17.03
N ARG A 86 -4.16 -7.32 16.79
CA ARG A 86 -3.01 -6.55 16.33
C ARG A 86 -3.24 -5.92 14.95
N PHE A 87 -3.89 -6.64 14.04
CA PHE A 87 -4.21 -6.11 12.72
C PHE A 87 -5.26 -5.01 12.80
N VAL A 88 -6.31 -5.19 13.59
CA VAL A 88 -7.33 -4.16 13.87
C VAL A 88 -6.68 -2.90 14.44
N ASP A 89 -5.77 -3.02 15.40
CA ASP A 89 -5.05 -1.88 15.96
C ASP A 89 -4.16 -1.19 14.92
N CYS A 90 -3.58 -1.94 13.98
CA CYS A 90 -2.85 -1.36 12.86
C CYS A 90 -3.79 -0.50 11.99
N LEU A 91 -4.95 -1.02 11.57
CA LEU A 91 -5.91 -0.29 10.76
C LEU A 91 -6.45 0.96 11.47
N LYS A 92 -6.71 0.89 12.77
CA LYS A 92 -7.10 2.05 13.60
C LYS A 92 -6.03 3.13 13.55
N ARG A 93 -4.78 2.77 13.83
CA ARG A 93 -3.67 3.74 13.77
C ARG A 93 -3.52 4.38 12.40
N MET A 94 -3.70 3.61 11.32
CA MET A 94 -3.65 4.15 9.96
C MET A 94 -4.76 5.19 9.74
N LYS A 95 -6.00 4.84 10.09
CA LYS A 95 -7.15 5.76 10.02
C LYS A 95 -6.91 7.05 10.80
N ASP A 96 -6.31 6.95 11.99
CA ASP A 96 -6.07 8.10 12.86
C ASP A 96 -4.84 8.92 12.42
N SER A 97 -3.96 8.35 11.60
CA SER A 97 -2.69 8.97 11.21
C SER A 97 -2.72 9.70 9.88
N CYS A 98 -3.63 9.37 8.97
CA CYS A 98 -3.71 10.00 7.64
C CYS A 98 -5.12 10.06 7.09
N VAL A 99 -5.32 10.95 6.12
CA VAL A 99 -6.62 11.15 5.45
C VAL A 99 -6.96 9.96 4.55
N ASP A 100 -5.96 9.38 3.90
CA ASP A 100 -6.12 8.31 2.91
C ASP A 100 -5.26 7.09 3.26
N PRO A 101 -5.74 6.24 4.17
CA PRO A 101 -5.06 5.00 4.50
C PRO A 101 -5.31 3.93 3.44
N ILE A 102 -4.24 3.25 3.02
CA ILE A 102 -4.25 2.29 1.92
C ILE A 102 -3.67 0.96 2.39
N LEU A 103 -4.40 -0.12 2.13
CA LEU A 103 -3.88 -1.48 2.20
C LEU A 103 -3.47 -1.93 0.79
N LEU A 104 -2.20 -2.21 0.60
CA LEU A 104 -1.68 -2.81 -0.62
C LEU A 104 -1.50 -4.31 -0.38
N LEU A 105 -2.30 -5.12 -1.07
CA LEU A 105 -2.21 -6.58 -1.01
C LEU A 105 -1.54 -7.11 -2.26
N GLU A 106 -0.45 -7.85 -2.05
CA GLU A 106 0.25 -8.50 -3.16
C GLU A 106 -0.54 -9.66 -3.73
N GLY A 107 -0.79 -9.59 -5.02
CA GLY A 107 -1.49 -10.62 -5.77
C GLY A 107 -2.51 -10.06 -6.74
N THR A 108 -3.21 -10.98 -7.38
CA THR A 108 -4.29 -10.71 -8.34
C THR A 108 -5.64 -11.13 -7.75
N PRO A 109 -6.77 -10.65 -8.27
CA PRO A 109 -8.08 -11.12 -7.84
C PRO A 109 -8.23 -12.65 -7.93
N LEU A 110 -7.63 -13.27 -8.94
CA LEU A 110 -7.66 -14.73 -9.12
C LEU A 110 -6.92 -15.46 -7.96
N GLU A 111 -5.80 -14.91 -7.50
CA GLU A 111 -5.06 -15.49 -6.38
C GLU A 111 -5.83 -15.34 -5.05
N MET A 112 -6.67 -14.30 -4.93
CA MET A 112 -7.50 -14.06 -3.73
C MET A 112 -8.67 -15.05 -3.62
N THR A 113 -9.05 -15.73 -4.71
CA THR A 113 -10.12 -16.74 -4.70
C THR A 113 -9.61 -18.18 -4.67
N ARG A 114 -8.28 -18.36 -4.72
CA ARG A 114 -7.67 -19.68 -4.86
C ARG A 114 -7.61 -20.42 -3.53
N VAL A 115 -8.24 -21.59 -3.47
CA VAL A 115 -8.11 -22.54 -2.35
C VAL A 115 -6.68 -23.08 -2.28
N THR A 116 -6.09 -23.03 -1.11
CA THR A 116 -4.75 -23.61 -0.85
C THR A 116 -4.76 -24.35 0.48
N LYS A 117 -3.76 -25.20 0.72
CA LYS A 117 -3.61 -25.89 2.01
C LYS A 117 -3.50 -24.93 3.21
N HIS A 118 -3.06 -23.70 2.98
CA HIS A 118 -2.90 -22.68 4.03
C HIS A 118 -4.11 -21.74 4.15
N VAL A 119 -4.95 -21.68 3.12
CA VAL A 119 -6.18 -20.90 3.07
C VAL A 119 -7.26 -21.79 2.43
N PRO A 120 -7.86 -22.71 3.21
CA PRO A 120 -8.90 -23.59 2.69
C PRO A 120 -10.20 -22.84 2.35
N GLU A 121 -10.45 -21.71 3.02
CA GLU A 121 -11.64 -20.88 2.86
C GLU A 121 -11.25 -19.44 2.46
N PRO A 122 -10.81 -19.21 1.21
CA PRO A 122 -10.38 -17.90 0.76
C PRO A 122 -11.49 -16.84 0.84
N ALA A 123 -12.75 -17.21 0.56
CA ALA A 123 -13.89 -16.31 0.66
C ALA A 123 -14.03 -15.73 2.08
N ALA A 124 -13.90 -16.57 3.12
CA ALA A 124 -13.98 -16.11 4.50
C ALA A 124 -12.88 -15.09 4.84
N ALA A 125 -11.65 -15.28 4.32
CA ALA A 125 -10.55 -14.36 4.52
C ALA A 125 -10.79 -13.02 3.82
N VAL A 126 -11.27 -13.07 2.57
CA VAL A 126 -11.59 -11.87 1.78
C VAL A 126 -12.74 -11.09 2.40
N ASP A 127 -13.84 -11.77 2.77
CA ASP A 127 -15.01 -11.11 3.39
C ASP A 127 -14.64 -10.47 4.74
N ALA A 128 -13.86 -11.17 5.57
CA ALA A 128 -13.38 -10.61 6.84
C ALA A 128 -12.49 -9.39 6.62
N LEU A 129 -11.62 -9.42 5.61
CA LEU A 129 -10.81 -8.27 5.22
C LEU A 129 -11.70 -7.10 4.79
N MET A 130 -12.62 -7.32 3.84
CA MET A 130 -13.48 -6.26 3.30
C MET A 130 -14.33 -5.60 4.38
N ARG A 131 -14.83 -6.36 5.35
CA ARG A 131 -15.55 -5.78 6.51
C ARG A 131 -14.67 -4.86 7.33
N LEU A 132 -13.44 -5.27 7.64
CA LEU A 132 -12.49 -4.43 8.39
C LEU A 132 -12.10 -3.18 7.61
N LEU A 133 -11.81 -3.31 6.31
CA LEU A 133 -11.44 -2.16 5.50
C LEU A 133 -12.58 -1.13 5.42
N ASN A 134 -13.82 -1.59 5.24
CA ASN A 134 -14.99 -0.72 5.26
C ASN A 134 -15.21 -0.05 6.62
N GLU A 135 -15.05 -0.79 7.72
CA GLU A 135 -15.19 -0.26 9.09
C GLU A 135 -14.20 0.87 9.38
N TYR A 136 -12.95 0.73 8.90
CA TYR A 136 -11.91 1.73 9.13
C TYR A 136 -11.68 2.71 7.99
N GLY A 137 -12.44 2.60 6.88
CA GLY A 137 -12.29 3.49 5.73
C GLY A 137 -10.95 3.32 5.01
N ILE A 138 -10.42 2.10 4.94
CA ILE A 138 -9.14 1.78 4.30
C ILE A 138 -9.38 1.39 2.85
N ARG A 139 -8.67 2.00 1.91
CA ARG A 139 -8.72 1.62 0.49
C ARG A 139 -7.88 0.37 0.23
N LEU A 140 -8.38 -0.56 -0.59
CA LEU A 140 -7.66 -1.77 -1.01
C LEU A 140 -7.12 -1.63 -2.43
N PHE A 141 -5.83 -1.95 -2.61
CA PHE A 141 -5.22 -2.15 -3.92
C PHE A 141 -4.56 -3.52 -4.01
N LEU A 142 -4.84 -4.24 -5.11
CA LEU A 142 -4.19 -5.51 -5.45
C LEU A 142 -3.10 -5.23 -6.48
N LEU A 143 -1.86 -5.54 -6.15
CA LEU A 143 -0.73 -5.35 -7.04
C LEU A 143 0.15 -6.61 -7.08
N PRO A 144 0.48 -7.13 -8.28
CA PRO A 144 1.38 -8.28 -8.39
C PRO A 144 2.82 -7.88 -8.05
N THR A 145 3.56 -8.78 -7.39
CA THR A 145 4.96 -8.54 -7.00
C THR A 145 5.88 -9.74 -7.23
N GLN A 146 5.41 -10.76 -7.97
CA GLN A 146 6.11 -12.04 -8.13
C GLN A 146 7.47 -11.91 -8.83
N THR A 147 7.61 -10.97 -9.76
CA THR A 147 8.84 -10.72 -10.51
C THR A 147 9.44 -9.35 -10.19
N ALA A 148 10.70 -9.13 -10.55
CA ALA A 148 11.34 -7.82 -10.40
C ALA A 148 10.61 -6.73 -11.22
N SER A 149 10.09 -7.06 -12.40
CA SER A 149 9.29 -6.14 -13.22
C SER A 149 7.97 -5.78 -12.53
N HIS A 150 7.26 -6.77 -11.98
CA HIS A 150 6.06 -6.51 -11.19
C HIS A 150 6.35 -5.60 -10.00
N ARG A 151 7.43 -5.84 -9.26
CA ARG A 151 7.80 -5.02 -8.09
C ARG A 151 8.12 -3.57 -8.45
N ARG A 152 8.74 -3.33 -9.63
CA ARG A 152 8.96 -1.97 -10.13
C ARG A 152 7.65 -1.28 -10.53
N ALA A 153 6.78 -1.98 -11.28
CA ALA A 153 5.47 -1.45 -11.66
C ALA A 153 4.62 -1.18 -10.41
N SER A 154 4.60 -2.10 -9.44
CA SER A 154 3.88 -1.92 -8.17
C SER A 154 4.46 -0.78 -7.33
N GLY A 155 5.79 -0.57 -7.36
CA GLY A 155 6.43 0.58 -6.72
C GLY A 155 6.00 1.90 -7.36
N GLU A 156 5.92 1.97 -8.68
CA GLU A 156 5.39 3.15 -9.38
C GLU A 156 3.91 3.40 -9.04
N TRP A 157 3.08 2.36 -9.02
CA TRP A 157 1.67 2.48 -8.62
C TRP A 157 1.51 2.92 -7.17
N ALA A 158 2.26 2.32 -6.24
CA ALA A 158 2.27 2.72 -4.84
C ALA A 158 2.66 4.20 -4.67
N LEU A 159 3.68 4.65 -5.43
CA LEU A 159 4.06 6.06 -5.44
C LEU A 159 2.90 6.96 -5.92
N ARG A 160 2.20 6.58 -6.99
CA ARG A 160 1.03 7.33 -7.49
C ARG A 160 -0.11 7.40 -6.45
N LEU A 161 -0.29 6.36 -5.66
CA LEU A 161 -1.26 6.34 -4.56
C LEU A 161 -0.87 7.28 -3.41
N LEU A 162 0.43 7.43 -3.15
CA LEU A 162 0.94 8.32 -2.10
C LEU A 162 0.88 9.82 -2.48
N ILE A 163 0.82 10.15 -3.78
CA ILE A 163 0.88 11.54 -4.26
C ILE A 163 -0.45 12.12 -4.74
N ASN A 164 -1.51 11.31 -4.81
CA ASN A 164 -2.85 11.71 -5.25
C ASN A 164 -3.88 11.47 -4.14
#